data_8ecbcae6419ae7171483d700642586a9
#
_entry.id   8ecbcae6419ae7171483d700642586a9
#
_cell.length_a   1.000
_cell.length_b   1.000
_cell.length_c   1.000
_cell.angle_alpha   90.00
_cell.angle_beta   90.00
_cell.angle_gamma   90.00
#
_symmetry.space_group_name_H-M   'P 1'
#
loop_
_entity.id
_entity.type
_entity.pdbx_description
1 polymer ?
#
loop_
_entity_poly.entity_id
_entity_poly.type
_entity_poly.pdbx_seq_one_letter_code
_entity_poly.pdbx_strand_id
1 'polypeptide(L)'
;MIYRVADIKDINEILHMKNEVKQRVINQKLPIWNNGYPLDSMIIEDVEANEGRVVEIDGKIVAYAVFHHRSKEYDVSPFKEDNVQCFGRVMVRDGYTGMHIGDFLVKSMIEEAKTLDVVGIGITADNCNVRAVNLYTKHGFKKEGEAQFPYAYLDIFGLYF
;
A
#
# COMPACT_ATOMS: atom_id res chain seq x y z
N MET A 1 -2.96 -18.57 0.64
CA MET A 1 -2.45 -17.24 0.24
C MET A 1 -0.94 -17.20 0.43
N ILE A 2 -0.23 -16.69 -0.54
CA ILE A 2 1.23 -16.55 -0.52
C ILE A 2 1.57 -15.07 -0.61
N TYR A 3 2.30 -14.55 0.38
CA TYR A 3 2.89 -13.21 0.36
C TYR A 3 4.33 -13.31 -0.12
N ARG A 4 4.72 -12.51 -1.10
CA ARG A 4 6.07 -12.52 -1.65
C ARG A 4 6.46 -11.19 -2.30
N VAL A 5 7.75 -11.02 -2.55
CA VAL A 5 8.26 -9.93 -3.39
C VAL A 5 7.76 -10.13 -4.82
N ALA A 6 7.35 -9.04 -5.46
CA ALA A 6 6.95 -9.07 -6.86
C ALA A 6 8.18 -9.28 -7.75
N ASP A 7 8.03 -10.10 -8.78
CA ASP A 7 9.03 -10.37 -9.81
C ASP A 7 8.73 -9.56 -11.08
N ILE A 8 9.75 -9.30 -11.90
CA ILE A 8 9.57 -8.56 -13.16
C ILE A 8 8.51 -9.21 -14.05
N LYS A 9 8.42 -10.55 -14.07
CA LYS A 9 7.38 -11.28 -14.81
C LYS A 9 5.95 -10.99 -14.35
N ASP A 10 5.77 -10.46 -13.14
CA ASP A 10 4.46 -10.15 -12.57
C ASP A 10 3.92 -8.78 -13.04
N ILE A 11 4.76 -7.93 -13.62
CA ILE A 11 4.42 -6.52 -13.94
C ILE A 11 3.14 -6.43 -14.76
N ASN A 12 3.02 -7.20 -15.84
CA ASN A 12 1.83 -7.13 -16.70
C ASN A 12 0.53 -7.48 -15.94
N GLU A 13 0.57 -8.49 -15.09
CA GLU A 13 -0.58 -8.90 -14.30
C GLU A 13 -0.93 -7.84 -13.24
N ILE A 14 0.09 -7.25 -12.59
CA ILE A 14 -0.10 -6.17 -11.62
C ILE A 14 -0.72 -4.94 -12.29
N LEU A 15 -0.23 -4.53 -13.46
CA LEU A 15 -0.77 -3.40 -14.21
C LEU A 15 -2.21 -3.63 -14.66
N HIS A 16 -2.53 -4.85 -15.07
CA HIS A 16 -3.89 -5.23 -15.42
C HIS A 16 -4.83 -5.13 -14.19
N MET A 17 -4.42 -5.67 -13.06
CA MET A 17 -5.14 -5.55 -11.79
C MET A 17 -5.32 -4.10 -11.37
N LYS A 18 -4.28 -3.27 -11.49
CA LYS A 18 -4.35 -1.83 -11.21
C LYS A 18 -5.44 -1.15 -12.03
N ASN A 19 -5.52 -1.43 -13.32
CA ASN A 19 -6.51 -0.82 -14.19
C ASN A 19 -7.95 -1.25 -13.81
N GLU A 20 -8.17 -2.49 -13.43
CA GLU A 20 -9.45 -2.97 -12.91
C GLU A 20 -9.85 -2.21 -11.63
N VAL A 21 -8.92 -2.06 -10.69
CA VAL A 21 -9.16 -1.35 -9.43
C VAL A 21 -9.43 0.13 -9.68
N LYS A 22 -8.69 0.78 -10.58
CA LYS A 22 -8.94 2.18 -10.96
C LYS A 22 -10.33 2.35 -11.57
N GLN A 23 -10.76 1.44 -12.43
CA GLN A 23 -12.08 1.49 -13.02
C GLN A 23 -13.19 1.36 -11.94
N ARG A 24 -12.99 0.49 -10.95
CA ARG A 24 -13.89 0.37 -9.80
C ARG A 24 -13.97 1.68 -9.00
N VAL A 25 -12.82 2.30 -8.73
CA VAL A 25 -12.74 3.59 -8.03
C VAL A 25 -13.53 4.67 -8.78
N ILE A 26 -13.39 4.75 -10.11
CA ILE A 26 -14.13 5.68 -10.96
C ILE A 26 -15.63 5.38 -10.91
N ASN A 27 -16.03 4.12 -11.07
CA ASN A 27 -17.43 3.70 -11.10
C ASN A 27 -18.14 3.98 -9.76
N GLN A 28 -17.42 3.84 -8.65
CA GLN A 28 -17.93 4.14 -7.31
C GLN A 28 -17.79 5.62 -6.94
N LYS A 29 -17.27 6.46 -7.84
CA LYS A 29 -17.06 7.91 -7.64
C LYS A 29 -16.27 8.21 -6.37
N LEU A 30 -15.28 7.36 -6.03
CA LEU A 30 -14.42 7.59 -4.88
C LEU A 30 -13.39 8.68 -5.20
N PRO A 31 -13.17 9.67 -4.32
CA PRO A 31 -12.23 10.76 -4.55
C PRO A 31 -10.79 10.36 -4.21
N ILE A 32 -10.38 9.17 -4.60
CA ILE A 32 -9.04 8.62 -4.37
C ILE A 32 -8.40 8.25 -5.70
N TRP A 33 -7.09 8.14 -5.72
CA TRP A 33 -6.32 7.77 -6.92
C TRP A 33 -6.59 8.69 -8.12
N ASN A 34 -6.55 9.99 -7.85
CA ASN A 34 -6.75 11.03 -8.87
C ASN A 34 -5.51 11.22 -9.74
N ASN A 35 -5.67 11.97 -10.86
CA ASN A 35 -4.58 12.40 -11.74
C ASN A 35 -3.73 11.24 -12.29
N GLY A 36 -4.36 10.10 -12.59
CA GLY A 36 -3.68 8.94 -13.13
C GLY A 36 -2.92 8.10 -12.12
N TYR A 37 -2.89 8.51 -10.83
CA TYR A 37 -2.22 7.76 -9.77
C TYR A 37 -2.92 6.42 -9.47
N PRO A 38 -2.16 5.33 -9.22
CA PRO A 38 -0.73 5.21 -9.47
C PRO A 38 -0.43 5.05 -10.97
N LEU A 39 0.66 5.67 -11.42
CA LEU A 39 1.11 5.54 -12.80
C LEU A 39 1.72 4.15 -13.04
N ASP A 40 1.64 3.67 -14.28
CA ASP A 40 2.30 2.41 -14.68
C ASP A 40 3.79 2.43 -14.35
N SER A 41 4.47 3.57 -14.62
CA SER A 41 5.90 3.73 -14.33
C SER A 41 6.23 3.56 -12.85
N MET A 42 5.36 3.99 -11.94
CA MET A 42 5.56 3.81 -10.50
C MET A 42 5.57 2.32 -10.12
N ILE A 43 4.62 1.56 -10.63
CA ILE A 43 4.54 0.11 -10.39
C ILE A 43 5.77 -0.61 -10.94
N ILE A 44 6.19 -0.25 -12.17
CA ILE A 44 7.37 -0.83 -12.81
C ILE A 44 8.63 -0.55 -11.97
N GLU A 45 8.82 0.70 -11.55
CA GLU A 45 9.94 1.09 -10.70
C GLU A 45 9.93 0.37 -9.34
N ASP A 46 8.76 0.23 -8.70
CA ASP A 46 8.62 -0.50 -7.44
C ASP A 46 9.09 -1.95 -7.60
N VAL A 47 8.66 -2.61 -8.67
CA VAL A 47 9.01 -4.03 -8.92
C VAL A 47 10.49 -4.17 -9.26
N GLU A 48 11.03 -3.30 -10.12
CA GLU A 48 12.46 -3.30 -10.48
C GLU A 48 13.36 -3.05 -9.26
N ALA A 49 12.90 -2.26 -8.30
CA ALA A 49 13.62 -1.99 -7.05
C ALA A 49 13.41 -3.07 -5.96
N ASN A 50 12.70 -4.17 -6.25
CA ASN A 50 12.32 -5.21 -5.30
C ASN A 50 11.47 -4.67 -4.11
N GLU A 51 10.75 -3.59 -4.34
CA GLU A 51 9.90 -2.93 -3.35
C GLU A 51 8.42 -3.33 -3.50
N GLY A 52 8.01 -3.91 -4.62
CA GLY A 52 6.67 -4.46 -4.80
C GLY A 52 6.43 -5.70 -3.96
N ARG A 53 5.25 -5.77 -3.35
CA ARG A 53 4.77 -6.96 -2.61
C ARG A 53 3.46 -7.42 -3.21
N VAL A 54 3.30 -8.72 -3.35
CA VAL A 54 2.08 -9.32 -3.90
C VAL A 54 1.53 -10.40 -2.99
N VAL A 55 0.23 -10.59 -3.05
CA VAL A 55 -0.44 -11.78 -2.53
C VAL A 55 -0.92 -12.60 -3.71
N GLU A 56 -0.64 -13.89 -3.67
CA GLU A 56 -0.97 -14.85 -4.71
C GLU A 56 -1.90 -15.94 -4.16
N ILE A 57 -2.91 -16.29 -4.94
CA ILE A 57 -3.81 -17.42 -4.70
C ILE A 57 -3.86 -18.25 -5.99
N ASP A 58 -3.48 -19.53 -5.88
CA ASP A 58 -3.50 -20.48 -7.01
C ASP A 58 -2.80 -19.93 -8.27
N GLY A 59 -1.64 -19.30 -8.09
CA GLY A 59 -0.83 -18.75 -9.17
C GLY A 59 -1.33 -17.41 -9.71
N LYS A 60 -2.39 -16.83 -9.14
CA LYS A 60 -2.95 -15.54 -9.55
C LYS A 60 -2.65 -14.46 -8.52
N ILE A 61 -2.15 -13.31 -8.99
CA ILE A 61 -1.93 -12.14 -8.14
C ILE A 61 -3.28 -11.51 -7.80
N VAL A 62 -3.58 -11.41 -6.52
CA VAL A 62 -4.86 -10.89 -6.01
C VAL A 62 -4.71 -9.62 -5.19
N ALA A 63 -3.50 -9.24 -4.81
CA ALA A 63 -3.23 -7.97 -4.13
C ALA A 63 -1.81 -7.49 -4.41
N TYR A 64 -1.61 -6.19 -4.24
CA TYR A 64 -0.33 -5.52 -4.40
C TYR A 64 -0.19 -4.38 -3.40
N ALA A 65 1.05 -4.11 -3.00
CA ALA A 65 1.45 -2.89 -2.30
C ALA A 65 2.92 -2.60 -2.61
N VAL A 66 3.32 -1.33 -2.55
CA VAL A 66 4.72 -0.96 -2.45
C VAL A 66 5.13 -1.02 -0.98
N PHE A 67 6.38 -1.41 -0.72
CA PHE A 67 6.94 -1.55 0.63
C PHE A 67 8.40 -1.15 0.61
N HIS A 68 8.74 -0.02 1.25
CA HIS A 68 10.09 0.55 1.25
C HIS A 68 10.36 1.38 2.49
N HIS A 69 11.61 1.75 2.74
CA HIS A 69 11.93 2.68 3.81
C HIS A 69 11.37 4.08 3.48
N ARG A 70 10.90 4.81 4.49
CA ARG A 70 10.27 6.12 4.31
C ARG A 70 11.15 7.13 3.55
N SER A 71 12.46 7.02 3.64
CA SER A 71 13.41 7.92 2.96
C SER A 71 13.37 7.83 1.43
N LYS A 72 12.76 6.79 0.88
CA LYS A 72 12.54 6.68 -0.58
C LYS A 72 11.47 7.65 -1.08
N GLU A 73 10.56 8.08 -0.21
CA GLU A 73 9.41 8.91 -0.56
C GLU A 73 9.45 10.28 0.11
N TYR A 74 10.00 10.37 1.31
CA TYR A 74 9.96 11.59 2.12
C TYR A 74 11.38 12.01 2.54
N ASP A 75 11.75 13.24 2.23
CA ASP A 75 13.02 13.84 2.70
C ASP A 75 12.99 14.02 4.22
N VAL A 76 11.85 14.46 4.74
CA VAL A 76 11.57 14.57 6.17
C VAL A 76 10.44 13.60 6.51
N SER A 77 10.60 12.83 7.58
CA SER A 77 9.59 11.87 7.99
C SER A 77 8.29 12.58 8.35
N PRO A 78 7.15 12.18 7.77
CA PRO A 78 5.84 12.63 8.23
C PRO A 78 5.37 11.87 9.48
N PHE A 79 6.08 10.80 9.86
CA PHE A 79 5.76 9.95 11.00
C PHE A 79 6.47 10.44 12.25
N LYS A 80 6.04 9.96 13.44
CA LYS A 80 6.69 10.29 14.71
C LYS A 80 8.17 9.92 14.73
N GLU A 81 8.52 8.81 14.08
CA GLU A 81 9.87 8.30 14.05
C GLU A 81 10.46 8.41 12.63
N ASP A 82 11.77 8.57 12.55
CA ASP A 82 12.46 8.67 11.28
C ASP A 82 12.76 7.32 10.65
N ASN A 83 13.06 6.33 11.47
CA ASN A 83 13.47 5.00 11.01
C ASN A 83 12.27 4.05 10.92
N VAL A 84 11.42 4.31 9.95
CA VAL A 84 10.21 3.48 9.71
C VAL A 84 10.16 2.97 8.28
N GLN A 85 9.57 1.81 8.13
CA GLN A 85 9.17 1.28 6.84
C GLN A 85 7.84 1.88 6.44
N CYS A 86 7.61 2.06 5.14
CA CYS A 86 6.34 2.56 4.60
C CYS A 86 5.75 1.57 3.63
N PHE A 87 4.46 1.62 3.47
CA PHE A 87 3.76 0.94 2.39
C PHE A 87 2.72 1.87 1.76
N GLY A 88 2.30 1.54 0.56
CA GLY A 88 1.31 2.34 -0.16
C GLY A 88 0.81 1.62 -1.40
N ARG A 89 0.03 2.31 -2.22
CA ARG A 89 -0.56 1.75 -3.44
C ARG A 89 -1.26 0.41 -3.21
N VAL A 90 -1.89 0.26 -2.03
CA VAL A 90 -2.56 -0.99 -1.65
C VAL A 90 -3.77 -1.22 -2.56
N MET A 91 -3.80 -2.36 -3.20
CA MET A 91 -4.93 -2.76 -4.03
C MET A 91 -5.24 -4.25 -3.86
N VAL A 92 -6.53 -4.56 -3.94
CA VAL A 92 -7.05 -5.93 -3.96
C VAL A 92 -7.86 -6.10 -5.23
N ARG A 93 -7.60 -7.19 -5.96
CA ARG A 93 -8.25 -7.49 -7.24
C ARG A 93 -9.78 -7.57 -7.08
N ASP A 94 -10.49 -7.11 -8.10
CA ASP A 94 -11.95 -7.27 -8.18
C ASP A 94 -12.33 -8.75 -8.10
N GLY A 95 -13.42 -9.04 -7.40
CA GLY A 95 -13.87 -10.42 -7.13
C GLY A 95 -13.21 -11.06 -5.91
N TYR A 96 -12.17 -10.46 -5.34
CA TYR A 96 -11.47 -10.95 -4.13
C TYR A 96 -11.66 -10.04 -2.92
N THR A 97 -12.41 -8.95 -3.07
CA THR A 97 -12.74 -8.06 -1.95
C THR A 97 -13.67 -8.78 -0.97
N GLY A 98 -13.51 -8.54 0.33
CA GLY A 98 -14.27 -9.23 1.38
C GLY A 98 -13.74 -10.61 1.76
N MET A 99 -12.61 -11.05 1.18
CA MET A 99 -11.98 -12.35 1.45
C MET A 99 -10.77 -12.23 2.40
N HIS A 100 -10.67 -11.14 3.14
CA HIS A 100 -9.58 -10.87 4.09
C HIS A 100 -8.17 -10.82 3.46
N ILE A 101 -8.07 -10.56 2.16
CA ILE A 101 -6.79 -10.48 1.45
C ILE A 101 -6.02 -9.23 1.89
N GLY A 102 -6.69 -8.09 2.07
CA GLY A 102 -6.08 -6.88 2.61
C GLY A 102 -5.53 -7.08 4.02
N ASP A 103 -6.27 -7.78 4.87
CA ASP A 103 -5.82 -8.16 6.22
C ASP A 103 -4.52 -8.99 6.15
N PHE A 104 -4.50 -9.99 5.29
CA PHE A 104 -3.32 -10.85 5.11
C PHE A 104 -2.11 -10.06 4.60
N LEU A 105 -2.32 -9.19 3.60
CA LEU A 105 -1.26 -8.33 3.05
C LEU A 105 -0.66 -7.40 4.11
N VAL A 106 -1.50 -6.66 4.83
CA VAL A 106 -1.05 -5.70 5.87
C VAL A 106 -0.33 -6.44 7.00
N LYS A 107 -0.90 -7.53 7.49
CA LYS A 107 -0.28 -8.36 8.53
C LYS A 107 1.10 -8.87 8.08
N SER A 108 1.21 -9.35 6.85
CA SER A 108 2.48 -9.86 6.31
C SER A 108 3.54 -8.77 6.21
N MET A 109 3.17 -7.54 5.79
CA MET A 109 4.09 -6.41 5.76
C MET A 109 4.54 -5.99 7.17
N ILE A 110 3.64 -6.03 8.17
CA ILE A 110 4.01 -5.78 9.56
C ILE A 110 5.04 -6.79 10.05
N GLU A 111 4.81 -8.08 9.80
CA GLU A 111 5.76 -9.13 10.20
C GLU A 111 7.10 -9.01 9.46
N GLU A 112 7.08 -8.66 8.17
CA GLU A 112 8.31 -8.38 7.44
C GLU A 112 9.05 -7.17 8.03
N ALA A 113 8.37 -6.07 8.34
CA ALA A 113 8.98 -4.88 8.94
C ALA A 113 9.69 -5.19 10.25
N LYS A 114 9.14 -6.09 11.08
CA LYS A 114 9.77 -6.53 12.33
C LYS A 114 11.10 -7.27 12.13
N THR A 115 11.35 -7.79 10.93
CA THR A 115 12.63 -8.44 10.60
C THR A 115 13.69 -7.46 10.12
N LEU A 116 13.31 -6.21 9.87
CA LEU A 116 14.20 -5.15 9.39
C LEU A 116 14.70 -4.31 10.57
N ASP A 117 15.77 -3.55 10.34
CA ASP A 117 16.28 -2.59 11.32
C ASP A 117 15.49 -1.28 11.27
N VAL A 118 14.21 -1.35 11.65
CA VAL A 118 13.28 -0.21 11.73
C VAL A 118 12.48 -0.28 13.04
N VAL A 119 11.99 0.88 13.49
CA VAL A 119 11.25 0.98 14.76
C VAL A 119 9.74 0.91 14.59
N GLY A 120 9.28 0.85 13.35
CA GLY A 120 7.85 0.81 13.06
C GLY A 120 7.55 0.83 11.57
N ILE A 121 6.27 0.94 11.27
CA ILE A 121 5.73 0.98 9.92
C ILE A 121 4.69 2.10 9.83
N GLY A 122 4.67 2.82 8.72
CA GLY A 122 3.77 3.94 8.50
C GLY A 122 3.07 3.90 7.15
N ILE A 123 1.94 4.61 7.08
CA ILE A 123 1.19 4.83 5.85
C ILE A 123 0.48 6.18 5.90
N THR A 124 0.34 6.81 4.74
CA THR A 124 -0.53 7.95 4.55
C THR A 124 -1.76 7.51 3.75
N ALA A 125 -2.93 8.00 4.13
CA ALA A 125 -4.18 7.62 3.48
C ALA A 125 -5.16 8.80 3.42
N ASP A 126 -5.93 8.85 2.33
CA ASP A 126 -7.05 9.77 2.23
C ASP A 126 -8.14 9.37 3.24
N ASN A 127 -8.62 10.33 4.04
CA ASN A 127 -9.67 10.07 5.03
C ASN A 127 -11.01 9.66 4.41
N CYS A 128 -11.24 9.98 3.14
CA CYS A 128 -12.40 9.52 2.38
C CYS A 128 -12.31 8.04 2.04
N ASN A 129 -11.13 7.44 2.11
CA ASN A 129 -10.93 6.01 1.91
C ASN A 129 -11.22 5.24 3.21
N VAL A 130 -12.47 5.25 3.62
CA VAL A 130 -12.94 4.65 4.90
C VAL A 130 -12.52 3.19 5.02
N ARG A 131 -12.55 2.44 3.92
CA ARG A 131 -12.18 1.03 3.89
C ARG A 131 -10.70 0.82 4.25
N ALA A 132 -9.81 1.63 3.68
CA ALA A 132 -8.39 1.59 3.98
C ALA A 132 -8.11 2.02 5.43
N VAL A 133 -8.71 3.12 5.87
CA VAL A 133 -8.57 3.61 7.26
C VAL A 133 -9.01 2.54 8.27
N ASN A 134 -10.14 1.89 8.03
CA ASN A 134 -10.63 0.81 8.89
C ASN A 134 -9.66 -0.37 8.92
N LEU A 135 -9.10 -0.75 7.76
CA LEU A 135 -8.13 -1.82 7.66
C LEU A 135 -6.88 -1.53 8.51
N TYR A 136 -6.32 -0.33 8.38
CA TYR A 136 -5.11 0.05 9.12
C TYR A 136 -5.39 0.17 10.62
N THR A 137 -6.48 0.79 11.01
CA THR A 137 -6.88 0.91 12.42
C THR A 137 -7.09 -0.46 13.07
N LYS A 138 -7.70 -1.40 12.35
CA LYS A 138 -7.88 -2.78 12.81
C LYS A 138 -6.55 -3.47 13.11
N HIS A 139 -5.50 -3.17 12.35
CA HIS A 139 -4.16 -3.72 12.56
C HIS A 139 -3.31 -2.95 13.56
N GLY A 140 -3.88 -2.00 14.27
CA GLY A 140 -3.22 -1.28 15.34
C GLY A 140 -2.54 0.03 14.95
N PHE A 141 -2.65 0.44 13.68
CA PHE A 141 -2.17 1.75 13.27
C PHE A 141 -2.97 2.85 13.95
N LYS A 142 -2.28 3.88 14.42
CA LYS A 142 -2.89 5.04 15.04
C LYS A 142 -2.65 6.27 14.20
N LYS A 143 -3.67 7.12 14.07
CA LYS A 143 -3.53 8.41 13.43
C LYS A 143 -2.59 9.30 14.23
N GLU A 144 -1.55 9.83 13.59
CA GLU A 144 -0.55 10.70 14.19
C GLU A 144 -0.75 12.17 13.81
N GLY A 145 -1.45 12.43 12.72
CA GLY A 145 -1.69 13.78 12.22
C GLY A 145 -2.26 13.79 10.82
N GLU A 146 -2.20 14.96 10.21
CA GLU A 146 -2.64 15.23 8.85
C GLU A 146 -1.61 16.15 8.20
N ALA A 147 -1.42 16.03 6.89
CA ALA A 147 -0.53 16.91 6.15
C ALA A 147 -0.99 17.12 4.71
N GLN A 148 -0.68 18.30 4.17
CA GLN A 148 -0.80 18.60 2.75
C GLN A 148 0.46 18.12 2.04
N PHE A 149 0.30 17.13 1.16
CA PHE A 149 1.34 16.71 0.24
C PHE A 149 1.12 17.37 -1.13
N PRO A 150 2.11 17.40 -2.03
CA PRO A 150 1.94 18.04 -3.35
C PRO A 150 0.75 17.51 -4.16
N TYR A 151 0.31 16.28 -3.90
CA TYR A 151 -0.72 15.57 -4.66
C TYR A 151 -2.03 15.36 -3.90
N ALA A 152 -2.05 15.48 -2.55
CA ALA A 152 -3.25 15.27 -1.75
C ALA A 152 -3.07 15.74 -0.30
N TYR A 153 -4.20 15.99 0.37
CA TYR A 153 -4.24 16.13 1.83
C TYR A 153 -4.54 14.77 2.46
N LEU A 154 -3.63 14.28 3.29
CA LEU A 154 -3.69 12.90 3.79
C LEU A 154 -3.58 12.82 5.31
N ASP A 155 -4.23 11.81 5.87
CA ASP A 155 -4.02 11.36 7.24
C ASP A 155 -2.73 10.52 7.32
N ILE A 156 -2.03 10.66 8.43
CA ILE A 156 -0.78 9.97 8.72
C ILE A 156 -1.03 8.94 9.81
N PHE A 157 -0.64 7.70 9.55
CA PHE A 157 -0.79 6.57 10.47
C PHE A 157 0.55 5.91 10.74
N GLY A 158 0.77 5.51 11.99
CA GLY A 158 1.96 4.78 12.40
C GLY A 158 1.65 3.61 13.33
N LEU A 159 2.49 2.59 13.26
CA LEU A 159 2.51 1.43 14.15
C LEU A 159 3.97 1.19 14.55
N TYR A 160 4.26 1.20 15.85
CA TYR A 160 5.62 1.06 16.37
C TYR A 160 5.79 -0.25 17.13
N PHE A 161 6.98 -0.78 17.07
CA PHE A 161 7.33 -2.08 17.66
C PHE A 161 7.96 -1.93 19.05
#